data_a55d01a50d3d4c5dab5a59d4ad2a1bb8
#
_entry.id   a55d01a50d3d4c5dab5a59d4ad2a1bb8
#
_cell.length_a   1.000
_cell.length_b   1.000
_cell.length_c   1.000
_cell.angle_alpha   90.00
_cell.angle_beta   90.00
_cell.angle_gamma   90.00
#
_symmetry.space_group_name_H-M   'P 1'
#
loop_
_entity.id
_entity.type
_entity.pdbx_description
1 polymer ?
#
loop_
_entity_poly.entity_id
_entity_poly.type
_entity_poly.pdbx_seq_one_letter_code
_entity_poly.pdbx_strand_id
1 'polypeptide(L)'
;YGRADAAEIIRNIRERNISVLALQEVTDDLITRLTEADINELLPYHQFGDAKETDNGGFNVIYSRYEPSAAVPNVVSIPAADVPAITLKTSGNRTVTLCSAHPKSPMRGCADWSAGILGLRELARAKSVSNRNIVVVMGDLNSSTDHPSFRALLKSGFKDASLIQAAGPNLTFPSWLKWPRIELDHVLFTPGLKPSGVKSFEVEGTDHLALTATLALR
;
A
#
# COMPACT_ATOMS: atom_id res chain seq x y z
N TYR A 1 8.62 -10.20 5.76
CA TYR A 1 8.61 -11.49 6.49
C TYR A 1 8.23 -11.30 7.98
N GLY A 2 7.36 -10.33 8.30
CA GLY A 2 6.83 -10.13 9.66
C GLY A 2 7.84 -9.74 10.73
N ARG A 3 9.04 -9.25 10.35
CA ARG A 3 10.12 -8.94 11.28
C ARG A 3 10.11 -7.49 11.80
N ALA A 4 9.22 -6.66 11.27
CA ALA A 4 9.11 -5.26 11.69
C ALA A 4 8.89 -5.15 13.22
N ASP A 5 9.51 -4.13 13.83
CA ASP A 5 9.30 -3.82 15.23
C ASP A 5 7.91 -3.21 15.43
N ALA A 6 7.04 -3.92 16.16
CA ALA A 6 5.66 -3.52 16.40
C ALA A 6 5.56 -2.23 17.22
N ALA A 7 6.40 -2.06 18.23
CA ALA A 7 6.40 -0.86 19.07
C ALA A 7 6.81 0.38 18.26
N GLU A 8 7.76 0.22 17.33
CA GLU A 8 8.15 1.29 16.44
C GLU A 8 7.06 1.65 15.42
N ILE A 9 6.35 0.66 14.90
CA ILE A 9 5.17 0.90 14.05
C ILE A 9 4.14 1.73 14.83
N ILE A 10 3.80 1.34 16.05
CA ILE A 10 2.85 2.06 16.91
C ILE A 10 3.32 3.49 17.19
N ARG A 11 4.59 3.69 17.52
CA ARG A 11 5.19 5.01 17.70
C ARG A 11 5.00 5.88 16.46
N ASN A 12 5.32 5.35 15.27
CA ASN A 12 5.18 6.08 14.01
C ASN A 12 3.72 6.41 13.68
N ILE A 13 2.76 5.52 14.00
CA ILE A 13 1.32 5.82 13.84
C ILE A 13 0.94 7.05 14.66
N ARG A 14 1.40 7.14 15.93
CA ARG A 14 1.10 8.27 16.81
C ARG A 14 1.80 9.56 16.36
N GLU A 15 3.11 9.51 16.18
CA GLU A 15 3.93 10.69 15.89
C GLU A 15 3.60 11.32 14.53
N ARG A 16 3.27 10.50 13.53
CA ARG A 16 2.94 10.93 12.17
C ARG A 16 1.44 11.10 11.94
N ASN A 17 0.63 10.83 12.99
CA ASN A 17 -0.84 10.89 12.91
C ASN A 17 -1.39 10.06 11.73
N ILE A 18 -0.90 8.83 11.57
CA ILE A 18 -1.32 7.92 10.51
C ILE A 18 -2.78 7.53 10.74
N SER A 19 -3.59 7.66 9.71
CA SER A 19 -5.01 7.32 9.74
C SER A 19 -5.32 6.00 9.03
N VAL A 20 -4.47 5.59 8.10
CA VAL A 20 -4.56 4.33 7.38
C VAL A 20 -3.16 3.75 7.26
N LEU A 21 -3.01 2.47 7.56
CA LEU A 21 -1.75 1.72 7.48
C LEU A 21 -1.94 0.50 6.57
N ALA A 22 -1.13 0.39 5.54
CA ALA A 22 -1.03 -0.81 4.70
C ALA A 22 0.28 -1.52 5.03
N LEU A 23 0.21 -2.80 5.33
CA LEU A 23 1.37 -3.65 5.58
C LEU A 23 1.37 -4.82 4.60
N GLN A 24 2.55 -5.22 4.18
CA GLN A 24 2.82 -6.36 3.31
C GLN A 24 3.71 -7.37 4.03
N GLU A 25 3.73 -8.61 3.56
CA GLU A 25 4.51 -9.72 4.14
C GLU A 25 4.21 -9.93 5.63
N VAL A 26 2.96 -9.75 6.02
CA VAL A 26 2.51 -9.88 7.41
C VAL A 26 2.37 -11.35 7.77
N THR A 27 2.75 -11.68 9.00
CA THR A 27 2.59 -13.01 9.60
C THR A 27 1.68 -12.92 10.82
N ASP A 28 1.11 -14.06 11.25
CA ASP A 28 0.28 -14.12 12.45
C ASP A 28 1.04 -13.65 13.70
N ASP A 29 2.36 -13.92 13.76
CA ASP A 29 3.23 -13.42 14.83
C ASP A 29 3.28 -11.88 14.86
N LEU A 30 3.44 -11.24 13.71
CA LEU A 30 3.42 -9.77 13.65
C LEU A 30 2.05 -9.20 14.06
N ILE A 31 0.94 -9.84 13.67
CA ILE A 31 -0.40 -9.43 14.08
C ILE A 31 -0.55 -9.52 15.60
N THR A 32 -0.06 -10.60 16.21
CA THR A 32 -0.07 -10.77 17.66
C THR A 32 0.70 -9.64 18.34
N ARG A 33 1.93 -9.36 17.92
CA ARG A 33 2.76 -8.28 18.48
C ARG A 33 2.16 -6.88 18.29
N LEU A 34 1.53 -6.62 17.14
CA LEU A 34 0.81 -5.36 16.90
C LEU A 34 -0.43 -5.22 17.81
N THR A 35 -1.14 -6.32 18.04
CA THR A 35 -2.30 -6.33 18.93
C THR A 35 -1.89 -6.10 20.39
N GLU A 36 -0.82 -6.74 20.84
CA GLU A 36 -0.22 -6.53 22.17
C GLU A 36 0.33 -5.11 22.35
N ALA A 37 0.72 -4.45 21.25
CA ALA A 37 1.17 -3.05 21.23
C ALA A 37 0.04 -2.03 21.01
N ASP A 38 -1.22 -2.45 21.18
CA ASP A 38 -2.43 -1.60 21.16
C ASP A 38 -2.74 -0.95 19.80
N ILE A 39 -2.43 -1.62 18.66
CA ILE A 39 -2.78 -1.10 17.34
C ILE A 39 -4.27 -0.81 17.21
N ASN A 40 -5.12 -1.64 17.81
CA ASN A 40 -6.57 -1.53 17.74
C ASN A 40 -7.14 -0.30 18.46
N GLU A 41 -6.40 0.31 19.38
CA GLU A 41 -6.77 1.59 19.98
C GLU A 41 -6.56 2.77 19.01
N LEU A 42 -5.59 2.65 18.11
CA LEU A 42 -5.22 3.70 17.18
C LEU A 42 -5.93 3.54 15.82
N LEU A 43 -6.04 2.31 15.35
CA LEU A 43 -6.59 1.91 14.05
C LEU A 43 -7.54 0.71 14.24
N PRO A 44 -8.75 0.93 14.80
CA PRO A 44 -9.64 -0.16 15.24
C PRO A 44 -10.24 -1.00 14.11
N TYR A 45 -10.23 -0.52 12.88
CA TYR A 45 -10.79 -1.22 11.74
C TYR A 45 -9.69 -1.79 10.87
N HIS A 46 -9.86 -3.05 10.44
CA HIS A 46 -8.88 -3.69 9.57
C HIS A 46 -9.53 -4.66 8.59
N GLN A 47 -8.79 -4.96 7.52
CA GLN A 47 -9.10 -6.03 6.56
C GLN A 47 -7.82 -6.76 6.24
N PHE A 48 -7.81 -8.07 6.47
CA PHE A 48 -6.74 -8.98 6.05
C PHE A 48 -7.04 -9.51 4.65
N GLY A 49 -5.97 -9.75 3.86
CA GLY A 49 -6.00 -10.70 2.76
C GLY A 49 -5.92 -12.13 3.30
N ASP A 50 -6.41 -13.10 2.55
CA ASP A 50 -6.28 -14.50 2.92
C ASP A 50 -4.82 -14.95 2.75
N ALA A 51 -4.29 -15.68 3.72
CA ALA A 51 -2.98 -16.28 3.63
C ALA A 51 -2.99 -17.42 2.60
N LYS A 52 -2.00 -17.45 1.70
CA LYS A 52 -1.84 -18.47 0.65
C LYS A 52 -0.43 -19.03 0.70
N GLU A 53 -0.27 -20.31 0.39
CA GLU A 53 1.05 -20.95 0.28
C GLU A 53 1.96 -20.31 -0.78
N THR A 54 1.34 -19.68 -1.78
CA THR A 54 2.03 -18.99 -2.88
C THR A 54 2.42 -17.56 -2.55
N ASP A 55 2.07 -17.06 -1.36
CA ASP A 55 2.32 -15.69 -0.96
C ASP A 55 3.81 -15.40 -0.83
N ASN A 56 4.15 -14.17 -1.09
CA ASN A 56 5.51 -13.67 -1.22
C ASN A 56 6.17 -13.39 0.15
N GLY A 57 5.93 -14.26 1.14
CA GLY A 57 6.49 -14.15 2.49
C GLY A 57 5.49 -13.78 3.57
N GLY A 58 4.20 -13.73 3.26
CA GLY A 58 3.10 -13.41 4.15
C GLY A 58 1.93 -12.80 3.43
N PHE A 59 0.89 -12.41 4.16
CA PHE A 59 -0.30 -11.79 3.61
C PHE A 59 -0.25 -10.26 3.71
N ASN A 60 -1.18 -9.59 3.03
CA ASN A 60 -1.35 -8.14 3.11
C ASN A 60 -2.46 -7.79 4.11
N VAL A 61 -2.33 -6.64 4.75
CA VAL A 61 -3.38 -6.09 5.63
C VAL A 61 -3.50 -4.59 5.46
N ILE A 62 -4.70 -4.09 5.70
CA ILE A 62 -4.96 -2.66 5.79
C ILE A 62 -5.69 -2.36 7.10
N TYR A 63 -5.17 -1.41 7.86
CA TYR A 63 -5.78 -0.87 9.08
C TYR A 63 -6.29 0.54 8.84
N SER A 64 -7.35 0.92 9.54
CA SER A 64 -7.96 2.26 9.43
C SER A 64 -8.42 2.77 10.78
N ARG A 65 -8.25 4.09 10.98
CA ARG A 65 -8.86 4.83 12.10
C ARG A 65 -10.36 5.03 11.88
N TYR A 66 -10.79 5.03 10.63
CA TYR A 66 -12.17 5.32 10.24
C TYR A 66 -12.93 4.06 9.92
N GLU A 67 -14.20 4.02 10.34
CA GLU A 67 -15.09 2.91 10.03
C GLU A 67 -15.32 2.79 8.53
N PRO A 68 -15.02 1.63 7.92
CA PRO A 68 -15.26 1.42 6.51
C PRO A 68 -16.74 1.16 6.22
N SER A 69 -17.22 1.69 5.09
CA SER A 69 -18.54 1.34 4.57
C SER A 69 -18.57 0.00 3.85
N ALA A 70 -17.40 -0.50 3.46
CA ALA A 70 -17.19 -1.83 2.90
C ALA A 70 -15.73 -2.26 3.13
N ALA A 71 -15.53 -3.56 3.29
CA ALA A 71 -14.22 -4.19 3.39
C ALA A 71 -14.25 -5.52 2.64
N VAL A 72 -13.18 -5.83 1.91
CA VAL A 72 -13.06 -7.07 1.13
C VAL A 72 -11.63 -7.62 1.24
N PRO A 73 -11.44 -8.94 1.38
CA PRO A 73 -10.10 -9.54 1.51
C PRO A 73 -9.29 -9.47 0.21
N ASN A 74 -9.98 -9.47 -0.95
CA ASN A 74 -9.30 -9.44 -2.25
C ASN A 74 -10.15 -8.66 -3.26
N VAL A 75 -9.78 -7.41 -3.52
CA VAL A 75 -10.53 -6.52 -4.44
C VAL A 75 -10.14 -6.73 -5.90
N VAL A 76 -8.99 -7.32 -6.17
CA VAL A 76 -8.50 -7.68 -7.51
C VAL A 76 -7.56 -8.88 -7.42
N SER A 77 -7.80 -9.88 -8.25
CA SER A 77 -6.95 -11.07 -8.29
C SER A 77 -5.69 -10.79 -9.10
N ILE A 78 -4.54 -10.97 -8.44
CA ILE A 78 -3.21 -10.91 -9.07
C ILE A 78 -2.45 -12.18 -8.73
N PRO A 79 -1.41 -12.59 -9.49
CA PRO A 79 -0.62 -13.78 -9.19
C PRO A 79 0.36 -13.55 -8.02
N ALA A 80 -0.18 -13.19 -6.86
CA ALA A 80 0.55 -12.89 -5.62
C ALA A 80 -0.43 -13.00 -4.43
N ALA A 81 -0.05 -12.43 -3.28
CA ALA A 81 -0.92 -12.27 -2.12
C ALA A 81 -2.19 -11.50 -2.47
N ASP A 82 -3.28 -11.79 -1.77
CA ASP A 82 -4.54 -11.07 -1.93
C ASP A 82 -4.37 -9.57 -1.70
N VAL A 83 -5.23 -8.79 -2.34
CA VAL A 83 -5.24 -7.33 -2.26
C VAL A 83 -6.42 -6.88 -1.39
N PRO A 84 -6.26 -6.86 -0.05
CA PRO A 84 -7.31 -6.40 0.85
C PRO A 84 -7.60 -4.92 0.63
N ALA A 85 -8.87 -4.56 0.74
CA ALA A 85 -9.31 -3.19 0.56
C ALA A 85 -10.41 -2.81 1.55
N ILE A 86 -10.40 -1.53 1.93
CA ILE A 86 -11.47 -0.87 2.67
C ILE A 86 -12.00 0.31 1.86
N THR A 87 -13.29 0.59 1.99
CA THR A 87 -13.91 1.76 1.35
C THR A 87 -14.45 2.71 2.41
N LEU A 88 -13.99 3.95 2.37
CA LEU A 88 -14.43 5.02 3.25
C LEU A 88 -15.40 5.94 2.52
N LYS A 89 -16.50 6.34 3.19
CA LYS A 89 -17.37 7.42 2.73
C LYS A 89 -16.71 8.76 3.06
N THR A 90 -16.77 9.69 2.12
CA THR A 90 -16.30 11.06 2.31
C THR A 90 -17.45 12.05 2.14
N SER A 91 -17.19 13.31 2.45
CA SER A 91 -18.16 14.39 2.16
C SER A 91 -18.51 14.43 0.66
N GLY A 92 -19.75 14.83 0.33
CA GLY A 92 -20.19 15.00 -1.06
C GLY A 92 -20.52 13.71 -1.80
N ASN A 93 -20.92 12.65 -1.08
CA ASN A 93 -21.33 11.37 -1.66
C ASN A 93 -20.23 10.70 -2.53
N ARG A 94 -18.96 10.93 -2.18
CA ARG A 94 -17.80 10.28 -2.77
C ARG A 94 -17.29 9.18 -1.84
N THR A 95 -16.60 8.21 -2.40
CA THR A 95 -15.94 7.14 -1.66
C THR A 95 -14.46 7.09 -2.01
N VAL A 96 -13.66 6.62 -1.06
CA VAL A 96 -12.25 6.32 -1.27
C VAL A 96 -12.03 4.85 -0.93
N THR A 97 -11.66 4.06 -1.91
CA THR A 97 -11.23 2.66 -1.71
C THR A 97 -9.73 2.62 -1.58
N LEU A 98 -9.25 2.13 -0.44
CA LEU A 98 -7.84 2.01 -0.09
C LEU A 98 -7.45 0.54 -0.12
N CYS A 99 -6.38 0.20 -0.83
CA CYS A 99 -5.93 -1.17 -1.06
C CYS A 99 -4.48 -1.35 -0.59
N SER A 100 -4.18 -2.51 0.02
CA SER A 100 -2.81 -2.94 0.30
C SER A 100 -2.39 -3.97 -0.75
N ALA A 101 -1.34 -3.71 -1.52
CA ALA A 101 -0.92 -4.55 -2.65
C ALA A 101 0.56 -4.90 -2.59
N HIS A 102 0.87 -6.16 -2.92
CA HIS A 102 2.24 -6.68 -2.99
C HIS A 102 2.37 -7.69 -4.16
N PRO A 103 2.54 -7.21 -5.40
CA PRO A 103 2.87 -8.08 -6.53
C PRO A 103 4.18 -8.83 -6.29
N LYS A 104 4.34 -10.02 -6.88
CA LYS A 104 5.61 -10.76 -6.81
C LYS A 104 6.79 -9.91 -7.23
N SER A 105 7.97 -10.22 -6.68
CA SER A 105 9.22 -9.63 -7.17
C SER A 105 9.62 -10.21 -8.53
N PRO A 106 10.38 -9.49 -9.36
CA PRO A 106 10.84 -10.00 -10.65
C PRO A 106 11.73 -11.24 -10.51
N MET A 107 12.42 -11.39 -9.37
CA MET A 107 13.25 -12.57 -9.07
C MET A 107 12.43 -13.85 -8.86
N ARG A 108 11.15 -13.75 -8.60
CA ARG A 108 10.22 -14.90 -8.43
C ARG A 108 9.41 -15.20 -9.70
N GLY A 109 9.76 -14.59 -10.82
CA GLY A 109 9.14 -14.82 -12.12
C GLY A 109 8.66 -13.52 -12.79
N CYS A 110 9.36 -13.13 -13.86
CA CYS A 110 9.06 -11.88 -14.58
C CYS A 110 7.64 -11.83 -15.16
N ALA A 111 7.07 -12.97 -15.57
CA ALA A 111 5.72 -13.04 -16.10
C ALA A 111 4.67 -12.71 -15.02
N ASP A 112 4.74 -13.39 -13.86
CA ASP A 112 3.83 -13.18 -12.73
C ASP A 112 4.00 -11.78 -12.14
N TRP A 113 5.24 -11.31 -12.02
CA TRP A 113 5.54 -9.93 -11.60
C TRP A 113 4.83 -8.91 -12.51
N SER A 114 5.05 -9.01 -13.81
CA SER A 114 4.43 -8.08 -14.78
C SER A 114 2.91 -8.20 -14.79
N ALA A 115 2.37 -9.43 -14.72
CA ALA A 115 0.92 -9.67 -14.65
C ALA A 115 0.32 -9.09 -13.36
N GLY A 116 1.01 -9.21 -12.22
CA GLY A 116 0.59 -8.62 -10.95
C GLY A 116 0.47 -7.10 -11.02
N ILE A 117 1.49 -6.42 -11.53
CA ILE A 117 1.48 -4.96 -11.73
C ILE A 117 0.35 -4.56 -12.68
N LEU A 118 0.22 -5.25 -13.83
CA LEU A 118 -0.81 -4.93 -14.82
C LEU A 118 -2.22 -5.26 -14.35
N GLY A 119 -2.39 -6.27 -13.48
CA GLY A 119 -3.68 -6.64 -12.90
C GLY A 119 -4.29 -5.51 -12.06
N LEU A 120 -3.47 -4.72 -11.36
CA LEU A 120 -3.94 -3.55 -10.60
C LEU A 120 -4.65 -2.50 -11.48
N ARG A 121 -4.49 -2.52 -12.81
CA ARG A 121 -5.19 -1.62 -13.74
C ARG A 121 -6.71 -1.77 -13.67
N GLU A 122 -7.21 -2.94 -13.30
CA GLU A 122 -8.66 -3.18 -13.17
C GLU A 122 -9.28 -2.26 -12.12
N LEU A 123 -8.54 -1.90 -11.08
CA LEU A 123 -8.99 -0.97 -10.04
C LEU A 123 -9.22 0.46 -10.60
N ALA A 124 -8.37 0.90 -11.52
CA ALA A 124 -8.56 2.19 -12.19
C ALA A 124 -9.73 2.16 -13.19
N ARG A 125 -9.97 1.02 -13.85
CA ARG A 125 -11.07 0.82 -14.79
C ARG A 125 -12.42 0.77 -14.10
N ALA A 126 -12.53 0.07 -12.97
CA ALA A 126 -13.74 0.02 -12.17
C ALA A 126 -14.22 1.42 -11.75
N LYS A 127 -13.29 2.36 -11.56
CA LYS A 127 -13.59 3.77 -11.32
C LYS A 127 -14.25 4.47 -12.52
N SER A 128 -13.88 4.12 -13.75
CA SER A 128 -14.39 4.80 -14.96
C SER A 128 -15.91 4.68 -15.08
N VAL A 129 -16.52 3.71 -14.38
CA VAL A 129 -17.97 3.48 -14.31
C VAL A 129 -18.66 4.41 -13.28
N SER A 130 -17.91 4.91 -12.29
CA SER A 130 -18.44 5.84 -11.27
C SER A 130 -17.40 6.92 -10.93
N ASN A 131 -17.62 8.14 -11.41
CA ASN A 131 -16.78 9.31 -11.07
C ASN A 131 -16.73 9.67 -9.58
N ARG A 132 -17.42 8.91 -8.72
CA ARG A 132 -17.55 9.17 -7.28
C ARG A 132 -16.61 8.33 -6.42
N ASN A 133 -16.04 7.27 -6.96
CA ASN A 133 -15.09 6.41 -6.24
C ASN A 133 -13.65 6.77 -6.61
N ILE A 134 -12.83 7.08 -5.62
CA ILE A 134 -11.41 7.28 -5.74
C ILE A 134 -10.72 6.00 -5.25
N VAL A 135 -9.73 5.52 -5.96
CA VAL A 135 -8.94 4.35 -5.55
C VAL A 135 -7.53 4.77 -5.18
N VAL A 136 -7.06 4.24 -4.07
CA VAL A 136 -5.67 4.36 -3.60
C VAL A 136 -5.09 2.97 -3.47
N VAL A 137 -3.92 2.73 -4.06
CA VAL A 137 -3.15 1.50 -3.91
C VAL A 137 -1.86 1.84 -3.19
N MET A 138 -1.59 1.14 -2.09
CA MET A 138 -0.41 1.33 -1.24
C MET A 138 0.34 0.02 -1.10
N GLY A 139 1.66 0.08 -1.13
CA GLY A 139 2.51 -1.06 -0.80
C GLY A 139 3.78 -1.17 -1.63
N ASP A 140 4.51 -2.24 -1.36
CA ASP A 140 5.65 -2.65 -2.18
C ASP A 140 5.15 -3.24 -3.50
N LEU A 141 5.30 -2.47 -4.58
CA LEU A 141 4.92 -2.93 -5.91
C LEU A 141 6.07 -3.65 -6.63
N ASN A 142 7.21 -3.84 -5.97
CA ASN A 142 8.39 -4.47 -6.56
C ASN A 142 8.76 -3.84 -7.91
N SER A 143 8.47 -2.58 -8.12
CA SER A 143 8.52 -1.93 -9.43
C SER A 143 8.69 -0.43 -9.30
N SER A 144 9.31 0.18 -10.29
CA SER A 144 9.55 1.62 -10.36
C SER A 144 9.23 2.17 -11.76
N THR A 145 9.40 3.46 -11.94
CA THR A 145 9.24 4.13 -13.25
C THR A 145 10.17 3.60 -14.35
N ASP A 146 11.23 2.89 -13.99
CA ASP A 146 12.13 2.26 -14.95
C ASP A 146 11.53 1.01 -15.61
N HIS A 147 10.47 0.44 -15.00
CA HIS A 147 9.83 -0.77 -15.49
C HIS A 147 8.64 -0.49 -16.42
N PRO A 148 8.58 -1.14 -17.61
CA PRO A 148 7.50 -0.92 -18.57
C PRO A 148 6.11 -1.20 -18.01
N SER A 149 5.95 -2.26 -17.19
CA SER A 149 4.67 -2.65 -16.57
C SER A 149 4.17 -1.56 -15.62
N PHE A 150 5.06 -0.97 -14.81
CA PHE A 150 4.71 0.12 -13.90
C PHE A 150 4.29 1.39 -14.66
N ARG A 151 5.04 1.76 -15.71
CA ARG A 151 4.62 2.87 -16.59
C ARG A 151 3.27 2.63 -17.25
N ALA A 152 2.98 1.38 -17.64
CA ALA A 152 1.67 1.01 -18.19
C ALA A 152 0.56 1.10 -17.15
N LEU A 153 0.83 0.74 -15.87
CA LEU A 153 -0.08 0.93 -14.75
C LEU A 153 -0.41 2.41 -14.55
N LEU A 154 0.58 3.28 -14.51
CA LEU A 154 0.36 4.73 -14.39
C LEU A 154 -0.48 5.29 -15.56
N LYS A 155 -0.23 4.83 -16.79
CA LYS A 155 -1.02 5.23 -17.98
C LYS A 155 -2.48 4.77 -17.92
N SER A 156 -2.83 3.81 -17.09
CA SER A 156 -4.23 3.35 -16.93
C SER A 156 -5.11 4.28 -16.09
N GLY A 157 -4.55 5.36 -15.55
CA GLY A 157 -5.30 6.37 -14.79
C GLY A 157 -4.80 6.59 -13.37
N PHE A 158 -3.82 5.83 -12.90
CA PHE A 158 -3.15 6.09 -11.63
C PHE A 158 -2.13 7.23 -11.72
N LYS A 159 -2.00 7.93 -10.60
CA LYS A 159 -0.93 8.90 -10.34
C LYS A 159 -0.13 8.42 -9.15
N ASP A 160 1.16 8.59 -9.18
CA ASP A 160 2.05 8.28 -8.08
C ASP A 160 2.25 9.53 -7.21
N ALA A 161 2.14 9.35 -5.88
CA ALA A 161 2.23 10.45 -4.93
C ALA A 161 3.62 11.10 -4.92
N SER A 162 4.69 10.30 -4.99
CA SER A 162 6.07 10.77 -5.05
C SER A 162 6.29 11.63 -6.30
N LEU A 163 5.85 11.13 -7.46
CA LEU A 163 6.00 11.86 -8.74
C LEU A 163 5.18 13.16 -8.75
N ILE A 164 3.95 13.16 -8.21
CA ILE A 164 3.10 14.35 -8.19
C ILE A 164 3.61 15.39 -7.20
N GLN A 165 4.16 14.98 -6.06
CA GLN A 165 4.79 15.90 -5.11
C GLN A 165 6.05 16.55 -5.69
N ALA A 166 6.80 15.83 -6.55
CA ALA A 166 8.01 16.28 -7.24
C ALA A 166 9.11 16.82 -6.30
N ALA A 167 9.22 16.25 -5.09
CA ALA A 167 10.21 16.61 -4.08
C ALA A 167 11.46 15.72 -4.12
N GLY A 168 11.63 14.93 -5.17
CA GLY A 168 12.68 13.92 -5.33
C GLY A 168 12.14 12.50 -5.13
N PRO A 169 12.97 11.47 -5.43
CA PRO A 169 12.58 10.07 -5.28
C PRO A 169 12.51 9.70 -3.80
N ASN A 170 11.56 8.85 -3.43
CA ASN A 170 11.45 8.21 -2.13
C ASN A 170 12.01 6.81 -2.21
N LEU A 171 13.36 6.69 -2.21
CA LEU A 171 14.06 5.43 -2.36
C LEU A 171 13.85 4.57 -1.11
N THR A 172 13.16 3.43 -1.25
CA THR A 172 12.74 2.61 -0.11
C THR A 172 13.53 1.33 0.07
N PHE A 173 14.17 0.80 -0.96
CA PHE A 173 14.88 -0.48 -0.90
C PHE A 173 16.33 -0.39 -1.39
N PRO A 174 17.29 -1.05 -0.74
CA PRO A 174 17.17 -1.71 0.56
C PRO A 174 17.39 -0.73 1.73
N SER A 175 16.81 -1.02 2.89
CA SER A 175 16.91 -0.17 4.08
C SER A 175 18.34 -0.05 4.63
N TRP A 176 19.11 -1.16 4.60
CA TRP A 176 20.47 -1.25 5.17
C TRP A 176 21.57 -0.54 4.36
N LEU A 177 21.29 -0.11 3.14
CA LEU A 177 22.21 0.70 2.33
C LEU A 177 21.77 2.16 2.34
N LYS A 178 22.74 3.08 2.46
CA LYS A 178 22.47 4.49 2.21
C LYS A 178 22.40 4.77 0.70
N TRP A 179 23.20 4.05 -0.08
CA TRP A 179 23.30 4.16 -1.53
C TRP A 179 24.00 2.90 -2.12
N PRO A 180 23.55 2.33 -3.26
CA PRO A 180 22.34 2.75 -4.00
C PRO A 180 21.06 2.19 -3.39
N ARG A 181 19.95 2.92 -3.57
CA ARG A 181 18.59 2.50 -3.25
C ARG A 181 17.69 2.68 -4.46
N ILE A 182 16.58 1.94 -4.50
CA ILE A 182 15.53 2.06 -5.52
C ILE A 182 14.18 2.32 -4.86
N GLU A 183 13.25 2.90 -5.61
CA GLU A 183 11.88 3.14 -5.17
C GLU A 183 11.01 1.97 -5.59
N LEU A 184 10.51 1.19 -4.62
CA LEU A 184 9.64 0.02 -4.84
C LEU A 184 8.29 0.17 -4.17
N ASP A 185 8.23 0.98 -3.09
CA ASP A 185 7.02 1.25 -2.35
C ASP A 185 6.33 2.50 -2.89
N HIS A 186 5.03 2.41 -3.11
CA HIS A 186 4.26 3.45 -3.77
C HIS A 186 2.94 3.74 -3.07
N VAL A 187 2.49 4.98 -3.21
CA VAL A 187 1.12 5.41 -2.94
C VAL A 187 0.54 5.90 -4.26
N LEU A 188 -0.18 5.01 -4.93
CA LEU A 188 -0.85 5.31 -6.20
C LEU A 188 -2.29 5.75 -5.94
N PHE A 189 -2.79 6.68 -6.70
CA PHE A 189 -4.18 7.12 -6.58
C PHE A 189 -4.78 7.51 -7.93
N THR A 190 -6.09 7.32 -8.06
CA THR A 190 -6.85 7.84 -9.21
C THR A 190 -7.22 9.32 -8.99
N PRO A 191 -7.52 10.12 -10.03
CA PRO A 191 -7.82 11.54 -9.88
C PRO A 191 -8.88 11.86 -8.83
N GLY A 192 -8.71 12.97 -8.11
CA GLY A 192 -9.59 13.43 -7.04
C GLY A 192 -8.87 13.68 -5.71
N LEU A 193 -7.56 13.36 -5.64
CA LEU A 193 -6.72 13.62 -4.48
C LEU A 193 -5.55 14.55 -4.83
N LYS A 194 -5.02 15.20 -3.80
CA LYS A 194 -3.78 15.98 -3.85
C LYS A 194 -2.82 15.41 -2.80
N PRO A 195 -1.66 14.85 -3.20
CA PRO A 195 -0.67 14.36 -2.26
C PRO A 195 0.18 15.49 -1.70
N SER A 196 0.67 15.30 -0.48
CA SER A 196 1.67 16.14 0.18
C SER A 196 2.39 15.32 1.26
N GLY A 197 3.54 15.82 1.71
CA GLY A 197 4.30 15.20 2.79
C GLY A 197 4.74 13.76 2.50
N VAL A 198 4.96 13.42 1.21
CA VAL A 198 5.44 12.09 0.82
C VAL A 198 6.89 11.94 1.26
N LYS A 199 7.15 10.97 2.13
CA LYS A 199 8.50 10.72 2.71
C LYS A 199 8.67 9.26 3.06
N SER A 200 9.88 8.74 2.81
CA SER A 200 10.33 7.46 3.34
C SER A 200 11.04 7.64 4.70
N PHE A 201 10.96 6.62 5.56
CA PHE A 201 11.60 6.61 6.88
C PHE A 201 11.91 5.17 7.32
N GLU A 202 12.86 5.03 8.23
CA GLU A 202 13.28 3.74 8.76
C GLU A 202 12.25 3.18 9.74
N VAL A 203 12.08 1.85 9.72
CA VAL A 203 11.39 1.05 10.73
C VAL A 203 12.28 -0.15 11.02
N GLU A 204 12.62 -0.39 12.28
CA GLU A 204 13.52 -1.47 12.67
C GLU A 204 12.95 -2.83 12.26
N GLY A 205 13.85 -3.73 11.84
CA GLY A 205 13.50 -5.10 11.45
C GLY A 205 12.96 -5.23 10.02
N THR A 206 12.89 -4.13 9.25
CA THR A 206 12.47 -4.14 7.85
C THR A 206 13.64 -3.96 6.88
N ASP A 207 13.55 -4.61 5.73
CA ASP A 207 14.49 -4.44 4.62
C ASP A 207 14.07 -3.33 3.63
N HIS A 208 12.89 -2.76 3.84
CA HIS A 208 12.40 -1.54 3.18
C HIS A 208 12.32 -0.37 4.15
N LEU A 209 12.37 0.85 3.63
CA LEU A 209 11.89 2.02 4.34
C LEU A 209 10.37 2.10 4.21
N ALA A 210 9.69 2.46 5.28
CA ALA A 210 8.27 2.75 5.22
C ALA A 210 8.04 4.06 4.43
N LEU A 211 6.91 4.13 3.71
CA LEU A 211 6.49 5.30 2.94
C LEU A 211 5.22 5.90 3.54
N THR A 212 5.20 7.22 3.74
CA THR A 212 4.01 7.95 4.17
C THR A 212 3.63 9.03 3.16
N ALA A 213 2.33 9.32 3.07
CA ALA A 213 1.78 10.41 2.27
C ALA A 213 0.51 10.97 2.92
N THR A 214 0.31 12.27 2.82
CA THR A 214 -0.98 12.91 3.12
C THR A 214 -1.76 13.09 1.82
N LEU A 215 -2.99 12.60 1.78
CA LEU A 215 -3.87 12.69 0.61
C LEU A 215 -5.09 13.56 0.96
N ALA A 216 -5.18 14.75 0.40
CA ALA A 216 -6.33 15.65 0.56
C ALA A 216 -7.33 15.49 -0.60
N LEU A 217 -8.63 15.47 -0.31
CA LEU A 217 -9.69 15.53 -1.33
C LEU A 217 -9.65 16.87 -2.07
N ARG A 218 -9.87 16.81 -3.39
CA ARG A 218 -10.04 17.99 -4.26
C ARG A 218 -11.50 18.31 -4.50
#